data_d2237d1e53043ba9cb045c4d41eef408
#
_entry.id   d2237d1e53043ba9cb045c4d41eef408
#
_cell.length_a   1.000
_cell.length_b   1.000
_cell.length_c   1.000
_cell.angle_alpha   90.00
_cell.angle_beta   90.00
_cell.angle_gamma   90.00
#
_symmetry.space_group_name_H-M   'P 1'
#
loop_
_entity.id
_entity.type
_entity.pdbx_description
1 polymer ?
#
loop_
_entity_poly.entity_id
_entity_poly.type
_entity_poly.pdbx_seq_one_letter_code
_entity_poly.pdbx_strand_id
1 'polypeptide(L)'
;MAKFEGLQWASQQLRYMLIEKKGELLASDAKIPAVSRSTNYAIFLCFEGIRFFCKNAAGGGLELHFLNWHKNLERFRRGMAFNLGRDQQGLVPAVSDLESLFIDSYFKAPAMRPFLEEMAGMGAQGYLRPFTVDEEQSIGVTFPNLPSIHAMACRYDQYLGEPFCGVVIPHMVRALGVNKTGWLKLGINYLMSVKAIDEAKRITPDAAAALFLDDQTVRPIEEREITEWDSSCCLFALKDGTVVKIPESPLILPSVTIQGMAIILKGMGVKVEERPFTYGELLRRVKAGELVAAASVGTAGILNRCQKLVLVDNDLKIVATHAPDEGHPLFATLRRAREFYWDIYREKAAPPEGMTLYRYAL
;
A
#
# COMPACT_ATOMS: atom_id res chain seq x y z
N MET A 1 9.60 7.31 -13.60
CA MET A 1 9.70 6.08 -12.82
C MET A 1 10.28 6.44 -11.48
N ALA A 2 9.56 6.18 -10.40
CA ALA A 2 10.22 6.21 -9.10
C ALA A 2 11.35 5.18 -9.17
N LYS A 3 12.58 5.65 -9.15
CA LYS A 3 13.73 4.75 -9.12
C LYS A 3 13.75 4.15 -7.72
N PHE A 4 13.60 2.84 -7.62
CA PHE A 4 13.93 2.08 -6.42
C PHE A 4 15.46 1.98 -6.31
N GLU A 5 16.14 3.13 -6.29
CA GLU A 5 17.57 3.20 -6.05
C GLU A 5 17.81 2.83 -4.58
N GLY A 6 18.72 1.88 -4.37
CA GLY A 6 19.05 1.41 -3.03
C GLY A 6 18.19 0.29 -2.47
N LEU A 7 17.30 -0.32 -3.26
CA LEU A 7 16.58 -1.52 -2.84
C LEU A 7 17.54 -2.69 -2.71
N GLN A 8 17.67 -3.24 -1.50
CA GLN A 8 18.48 -4.44 -1.25
C GLN A 8 17.61 -5.56 -0.73
N TRP A 9 17.65 -6.69 -1.44
CA TRP A 9 16.90 -7.89 -1.11
C TRP A 9 17.67 -8.75 -0.12
N ALA A 10 16.93 -9.42 0.77
CA ALA A 10 17.46 -10.53 1.54
C ALA A 10 17.93 -11.65 0.61
N SER A 11 18.92 -12.42 1.02
CA SER A 11 19.49 -13.53 0.23
C SER A 11 18.54 -14.72 0.07
N GLN A 12 17.49 -14.77 0.87
CA GLN A 12 16.52 -15.86 0.92
C GLN A 12 15.11 -15.38 0.63
N GLN A 13 14.31 -16.22 -0.05
CA GLN A 13 12.87 -16.12 -0.11
C GLN A 13 12.21 -17.29 0.62
N LEU A 14 11.10 -17.04 1.28
CA LEU A 14 10.24 -18.07 1.80
C LEU A 14 9.35 -18.61 0.68
N ARG A 15 9.18 -19.94 0.65
CA ARG A 15 8.14 -20.64 -0.12
C ARG A 15 7.34 -21.52 0.83
N TYR A 16 6.02 -21.48 0.74
CA TYR A 16 5.12 -22.29 1.55
C TYR A 16 4.03 -22.91 0.69
N MET A 17 4.05 -24.22 0.56
CA MET A 17 3.05 -25.00 -0.18
C MET A 17 1.79 -25.15 0.66
N LEU A 18 0.64 -24.65 0.18
CA LEU A 18 -0.59 -24.62 0.97
C LEU A 18 -1.22 -25.99 1.19
N ILE A 19 -1.09 -26.90 0.21
CA ILE A 19 -1.67 -28.26 0.31
C ILE A 19 -0.87 -29.10 1.30
N GLU A 20 0.44 -29.16 1.13
CA GLU A 20 1.35 -29.95 1.97
C GLU A 20 1.60 -29.30 3.34
N LYS A 21 1.24 -28.03 3.50
CA LYS A 21 1.53 -27.22 4.69
C LYS A 21 3.02 -27.21 5.04
N LYS A 22 3.86 -27.14 3.99
CA LYS A 22 5.31 -27.22 4.11
C LYS A 22 5.97 -25.93 3.65
N GLY A 23 6.81 -25.35 4.51
CA GLY A 23 7.67 -24.19 4.22
C GLY A 23 9.11 -24.59 3.98
N GLU A 24 9.80 -23.83 3.13
CA GLU A 24 11.23 -23.93 2.88
C GLU A 24 11.82 -22.56 2.53
N LEU A 25 13.12 -22.41 2.70
CA LEU A 25 13.84 -21.23 2.23
C LEU A 25 14.55 -21.56 0.91
N LEU A 26 14.35 -20.70 -0.06
CA LEU A 26 15.00 -20.77 -1.36
C LEU A 26 15.94 -19.57 -1.52
N ALA A 27 16.87 -19.67 -2.44
CA ALA A 27 17.68 -18.51 -2.84
C ALA A 27 16.77 -17.39 -3.38
N SER A 28 17.14 -16.12 -3.17
CA SER A 28 16.34 -14.96 -3.55
C SER A 28 16.02 -14.89 -5.06
N ASP A 29 16.82 -15.53 -5.89
CA ASP A 29 16.68 -15.61 -7.35
C ASP A 29 15.98 -16.89 -7.84
N ALA A 30 15.46 -17.73 -6.94
CA ALA A 30 14.69 -18.93 -7.31
C ALA A 30 13.51 -18.58 -8.21
N LYS A 31 13.28 -19.42 -9.21
CA LYS A 31 12.30 -19.16 -10.27
C LYS A 31 10.95 -19.78 -9.94
N ILE A 32 9.90 -19.11 -10.40
CA ILE A 32 8.55 -19.67 -10.48
C ILE A 32 8.28 -20.19 -11.90
N PRO A 33 7.30 -21.08 -12.11
CA PRO A 33 6.95 -21.55 -13.44
C PRO A 33 6.66 -20.42 -14.40
N ALA A 34 7.30 -20.42 -15.58
CA ALA A 34 7.12 -19.40 -16.61
C ALA A 34 5.73 -19.45 -17.24
N VAL A 35 5.08 -20.62 -17.24
CA VAL A 35 3.73 -20.84 -17.78
C VAL A 35 2.88 -21.44 -16.68
N SER A 36 2.07 -20.63 -16.03
CA SER A 36 1.14 -21.04 -14.97
C SER A 36 -0.14 -20.20 -15.04
N ARG A 37 -1.13 -20.54 -14.26
CA ARG A 37 -2.35 -19.73 -14.12
C ARG A 37 -2.04 -18.34 -13.59
N SER A 38 -1.06 -18.23 -12.69
CA SER A 38 -0.64 -16.95 -12.13
C SER A 38 0.04 -16.06 -13.16
N THR A 39 0.97 -16.60 -13.95
CA THR A 39 1.73 -15.83 -14.93
C THR A 39 0.92 -15.45 -16.16
N ASN A 40 0.02 -16.33 -16.61
CA ASN A 40 -0.77 -16.10 -17.81
C ASN A 40 -2.05 -15.31 -17.57
N TYR A 41 -2.72 -15.54 -16.42
CA TYR A 41 -4.09 -15.03 -16.18
C TYR A 41 -4.22 -14.26 -14.87
N ALA A 42 -3.15 -14.07 -14.12
CA ALA A 42 -3.16 -13.47 -12.77
C ALA A 42 -4.09 -14.22 -11.78
N ILE A 43 -4.41 -15.48 -12.04
CA ILE A 43 -5.17 -16.34 -11.12
C ILE A 43 -4.28 -16.68 -9.93
N PHE A 44 -4.81 -16.54 -8.72
CA PHE A 44 -4.06 -16.71 -7.48
C PHE A 44 -2.80 -15.85 -7.42
N LEU A 45 -2.91 -14.59 -7.83
CA LEU A 45 -1.84 -13.61 -7.77
C LEU A 45 -2.29 -12.43 -6.90
N CYS A 46 -2.33 -12.66 -5.59
CA CYS A 46 -2.48 -11.61 -4.60
C CYS A 46 -1.16 -11.35 -3.87
N PHE A 47 -1.01 -10.18 -3.28
CA PHE A 47 0.20 -9.83 -2.58
C PHE A 47 -0.08 -8.85 -1.45
N GLU A 48 0.91 -8.65 -0.59
CA GLU A 48 0.84 -7.66 0.47
C GLU A 48 2.13 -6.82 0.50
N GLY A 49 2.10 -5.74 1.24
CA GLY A 49 3.24 -4.90 1.52
C GLY A 49 3.24 -4.53 2.99
N ILE A 50 4.22 -5.04 3.73
CA ILE A 50 4.28 -4.91 5.18
C ILE A 50 5.60 -4.26 5.54
N ARG A 51 5.53 -3.07 6.15
CA ARG A 51 6.71 -2.40 6.67
C ARG A 51 7.11 -3.02 7.99
N PHE A 52 8.43 -3.11 8.21
CA PHE A 52 9.00 -3.50 9.50
C PHE A 52 10.26 -2.71 9.81
N PHE A 53 10.64 -2.73 11.09
CA PHE A 53 11.93 -2.29 11.57
C PHE A 53 12.64 -3.45 12.25
N CYS A 54 13.96 -3.49 12.12
CA CYS A 54 14.84 -4.32 12.91
C CYS A 54 15.76 -3.43 13.72
N LYS A 55 15.90 -3.70 14.99
CA LYS A 55 16.83 -2.98 15.87
C LYS A 55 17.57 -3.96 16.77
N ASN A 56 18.69 -3.48 17.35
CA ASN A 56 19.36 -4.19 18.43
C ASN A 56 18.51 -4.10 19.71
N ALA A 57 18.24 -5.24 20.33
CA ALA A 57 17.52 -5.31 21.60
C ALA A 57 18.43 -4.87 22.77
N ALA A 58 17.84 -4.24 23.80
CA ALA A 58 18.59 -3.76 24.97
C ALA A 58 19.33 -4.88 25.74
N GLY A 59 18.80 -6.12 25.70
CA GLY A 59 19.41 -7.30 26.31
C GLY A 59 20.34 -8.11 25.41
N GLY A 60 20.67 -7.58 24.23
CA GLY A 60 21.39 -8.31 23.17
C GLY A 60 20.43 -9.07 22.24
N GLY A 61 20.89 -9.38 21.01
CA GLY A 61 20.05 -9.94 19.96
C GLY A 61 19.36 -8.87 19.13
N LEU A 62 18.40 -9.30 18.31
CA LEU A 62 17.63 -8.43 17.41
C LEU A 62 16.15 -8.47 17.80
N GLU A 63 15.45 -7.40 17.48
CA GLU A 63 14.01 -7.28 17.66
C GLU A 63 13.37 -6.71 16.39
N LEU A 64 12.28 -7.36 15.92
CA LEU A 64 11.45 -6.88 14.82
C LEU A 64 10.23 -6.14 15.33
N HIS A 65 9.91 -5.03 14.67
CA HIS A 65 8.74 -4.21 14.95
C HIS A 65 7.83 -4.15 13.74
N PHE A 66 6.53 -4.43 13.94
CA PHE A 66 5.48 -4.30 12.96
C PHE A 66 4.33 -3.49 13.56
N LEU A 67 3.82 -2.50 12.83
CA LEU A 67 2.68 -1.70 13.28
C LEU A 67 1.41 -2.15 12.57
N ASN A 68 0.40 -2.59 13.35
CA ASN A 68 -0.92 -3.05 12.86
C ASN A 68 -0.85 -4.21 11.83
N TRP A 69 0.21 -4.99 11.78
CA TRP A 69 0.45 -5.91 10.67
C TRP A 69 -0.54 -7.09 10.59
N HIS A 70 -1.21 -7.45 11.69
CA HIS A 70 -2.29 -8.43 11.65
C HIS A 70 -3.42 -7.99 10.70
N LYS A 71 -3.68 -6.69 10.58
CA LYS A 71 -4.63 -6.16 9.57
C LYS A 71 -4.13 -6.37 8.13
N ASN A 72 -2.80 -6.32 7.91
CA ASN A 72 -2.21 -6.66 6.61
C ASN A 72 -2.34 -8.17 6.33
N LEU A 73 -2.07 -9.03 7.32
CA LEU A 73 -2.23 -10.48 7.19
C LEU A 73 -3.69 -10.85 6.88
N GLU A 74 -4.65 -10.23 7.56
CA GLU A 74 -6.08 -10.44 7.29
C GLU A 74 -6.47 -9.97 5.88
N ARG A 75 -5.92 -8.84 5.40
CA ARG A 75 -6.16 -8.38 4.03
C ARG A 75 -5.54 -9.33 2.99
N PHE A 76 -4.36 -9.89 3.26
CA PHE A 76 -3.71 -10.89 2.42
C PHE A 76 -4.55 -12.18 2.35
N ARG A 77 -5.08 -12.65 3.50
CA ARG A 77 -6.01 -13.79 3.56
C ARG A 77 -7.25 -13.58 2.70
N ARG A 78 -7.85 -12.39 2.73
CA ARG A 78 -9.00 -12.06 1.87
C ARG A 78 -8.65 -12.16 0.39
N GLY A 79 -7.46 -11.72 0.00
CA GLY A 79 -6.95 -11.89 -1.36
C GLY A 79 -6.80 -13.36 -1.75
N MET A 80 -6.26 -14.20 -0.88
CA MET A 80 -6.16 -15.65 -1.11
C MET A 80 -7.54 -16.30 -1.23
N ALA A 81 -8.44 -16.03 -0.28
CA ALA A 81 -9.79 -16.61 -0.27
C ALA A 81 -10.58 -16.26 -1.54
N PHE A 82 -10.43 -15.05 -2.06
CA PHE A 82 -11.08 -14.63 -3.31
C PHE A 82 -10.58 -15.42 -4.53
N ASN A 83 -9.30 -15.79 -4.54
CA ASN A 83 -8.65 -16.46 -5.66
C ASN A 83 -8.70 -18.01 -5.58
N LEU A 84 -9.32 -18.58 -4.56
CA LEU A 84 -9.46 -20.02 -4.36
C LEU A 84 -10.91 -20.48 -4.58
N GLY A 85 -11.06 -21.70 -5.07
CA GLY A 85 -12.36 -22.36 -5.21
C GLY A 85 -13.05 -22.62 -3.85
N ARG A 86 -14.35 -22.93 -3.89
CA ARG A 86 -15.13 -23.18 -2.67
C ARG A 86 -14.59 -24.35 -1.86
N ASP A 87 -14.14 -25.39 -2.54
CA ASP A 87 -13.51 -26.58 -1.99
C ASP A 87 -12.09 -26.35 -1.46
N GLN A 88 -11.47 -25.25 -1.86
CA GLN A 88 -10.11 -24.86 -1.48
C GLN A 88 -10.05 -23.84 -0.34
N GLN A 89 -11.18 -23.36 0.18
CA GLN A 89 -11.20 -22.34 1.23
C GLN A 89 -10.47 -22.75 2.51
N GLY A 90 -10.44 -24.04 2.82
CA GLY A 90 -9.69 -24.60 3.94
C GLY A 90 -8.16 -24.50 3.81
N LEU A 91 -7.63 -24.14 2.62
CA LEU A 91 -6.21 -23.91 2.39
C LEU A 91 -5.75 -22.53 2.85
N VAL A 92 -6.66 -21.57 3.10
CA VAL A 92 -6.31 -20.23 3.54
C VAL A 92 -5.82 -20.25 4.99
N PRO A 93 -4.52 -19.97 5.26
CA PRO A 93 -3.99 -20.04 6.61
C PRO A 93 -4.67 -19.04 7.56
N ALA A 94 -4.75 -19.33 8.85
CA ALA A 94 -5.16 -18.34 9.84
C ALA A 94 -4.13 -17.21 9.96
N VAL A 95 -4.50 -16.09 10.59
CA VAL A 95 -3.56 -14.97 10.82
C VAL A 95 -2.36 -15.43 11.66
N SER A 96 -2.63 -16.26 12.70
CA SER A 96 -1.58 -16.85 13.54
C SER A 96 -0.62 -17.76 12.77
N ASP A 97 -1.13 -18.52 11.79
CA ASP A 97 -0.29 -19.39 10.97
C ASP A 97 0.62 -18.55 10.05
N LEU A 98 0.09 -17.49 9.44
CA LEU A 98 0.88 -16.56 8.64
C LEU A 98 1.91 -15.80 9.50
N GLU A 99 1.54 -15.42 10.72
CA GLU A 99 2.46 -14.83 11.68
C GLU A 99 3.63 -15.75 11.97
N SER A 100 3.35 -16.99 12.40
CA SER A 100 4.39 -18.01 12.65
C SER A 100 5.20 -18.30 11.39
N LEU A 101 4.57 -18.40 10.24
CA LEU A 101 5.26 -18.62 8.97
C LEU A 101 6.30 -17.52 8.70
N PHE A 102 5.92 -16.26 8.83
CA PHE A 102 6.83 -15.16 8.54
C PHE A 102 7.84 -14.92 9.67
N ILE A 103 7.44 -15.02 10.94
CA ILE A 103 8.35 -14.80 12.06
C ILE A 103 9.27 -16.00 12.28
N ASP A 104 8.69 -17.19 12.50
CA ASP A 104 9.47 -18.35 12.95
C ASP A 104 10.18 -19.07 11.80
N SER A 105 9.52 -19.19 10.63
CA SER A 105 10.11 -19.91 9.49
C SER A 105 10.97 -19.02 8.59
N TYR A 106 10.75 -17.69 8.54
CA TYR A 106 11.49 -16.79 7.67
C TYR A 106 12.46 -15.88 8.44
N PHE A 107 11.97 -14.97 9.29
CA PHE A 107 12.84 -13.98 9.93
C PHE A 107 13.79 -14.58 10.97
N LYS A 108 13.37 -15.61 11.72
CA LYS A 108 14.24 -16.32 12.69
C LYS A 108 15.20 -17.31 12.03
N ALA A 109 15.08 -17.57 10.74
CA ALA A 109 15.99 -18.48 10.06
C ALA A 109 17.44 -17.95 10.11
N PRO A 110 18.43 -18.83 10.41
CA PRO A 110 19.84 -18.40 10.51
C PRO A 110 20.34 -17.68 9.26
N ALA A 111 19.85 -18.04 8.08
CA ALA A 111 20.23 -17.44 6.80
C ALA A 111 19.74 -15.96 6.66
N MET A 112 18.74 -15.54 7.43
CA MET A 112 18.26 -14.16 7.46
C MET A 112 19.05 -13.26 8.40
N ARG A 113 19.80 -13.84 9.33
CA ARG A 113 20.51 -13.13 10.38
C ARG A 113 21.42 -12.01 9.88
N PRO A 114 22.31 -12.24 8.88
CA PRO A 114 23.21 -11.17 8.38
C PRO A 114 22.47 -9.97 7.82
N PHE A 115 21.38 -10.19 7.06
CA PHE A 115 20.54 -9.13 6.51
C PHE A 115 19.89 -8.28 7.61
N LEU A 116 19.41 -8.91 8.67
CA LEU A 116 18.75 -8.24 9.79
C LEU A 116 19.73 -7.48 10.69
N GLU A 117 20.94 -8.02 10.90
CA GLU A 117 22.02 -7.33 11.62
C GLU A 117 22.48 -6.07 10.88
N GLU A 118 22.63 -6.15 9.56
CA GLU A 118 22.94 -4.99 8.73
C GLU A 118 21.85 -3.93 8.83
N MET A 119 20.58 -4.32 8.72
CA MET A 119 19.45 -3.40 8.87
C MET A 119 19.43 -2.71 10.24
N ALA A 120 19.63 -3.48 11.31
CA ALA A 120 19.65 -2.95 12.67
C ALA A 120 20.81 -1.97 12.89
N GLY A 121 22.01 -2.29 12.36
CA GLY A 121 23.18 -1.42 12.39
C GLY A 121 22.99 -0.08 11.67
N MET A 122 22.24 -0.07 10.59
CA MET A 122 21.94 1.13 9.79
C MET A 122 20.69 1.90 10.27
N GLY A 123 19.88 1.32 11.15
CA GLY A 123 18.54 1.85 11.47
C GLY A 123 17.61 1.91 10.25
N ALA A 124 17.82 1.00 9.30
CA ALA A 124 17.10 0.98 8.03
C ALA A 124 15.68 0.46 8.17
N GLN A 125 14.83 0.87 7.22
CA GLN A 125 13.47 0.37 7.09
C GLN A 125 13.46 -0.93 6.28
N GLY A 126 12.60 -1.87 6.70
CA GLY A 126 12.35 -3.09 5.97
C GLY A 126 10.96 -3.13 5.35
N TYR A 127 10.85 -3.94 4.32
CA TYR A 127 9.60 -4.21 3.63
C TYR A 127 9.49 -5.70 3.34
N LEU A 128 8.45 -6.33 3.89
CA LEU A 128 8.12 -7.71 3.57
C LEU A 128 7.09 -7.73 2.45
N ARG A 129 7.39 -8.47 1.39
CA ARG A 129 6.53 -8.70 0.23
C ARG A 129 6.07 -10.16 0.17
N PRO A 130 4.99 -10.53 0.88
CA PRO A 130 4.35 -11.81 0.60
C PRO A 130 3.51 -11.71 -0.68
N PHE A 131 3.44 -12.81 -1.42
CA PHE A 131 2.62 -12.98 -2.61
C PHE A 131 2.26 -14.44 -2.81
N THR A 132 1.25 -14.71 -3.63
CA THR A 132 0.79 -16.06 -3.94
C THR A 132 1.04 -16.42 -5.38
N VAL A 133 1.25 -17.70 -5.65
CA VAL A 133 1.52 -18.25 -6.99
C VAL A 133 0.88 -19.63 -7.12
N ASP A 134 0.38 -19.99 -8.30
CA ASP A 134 0.16 -21.36 -8.69
C ASP A 134 1.45 -21.93 -9.31
N GLU A 135 2.02 -22.92 -8.67
CA GLU A 135 3.30 -23.54 -9.06
C GLU A 135 3.14 -24.60 -10.15
N GLU A 136 1.90 -24.95 -10.50
CA GLU A 136 1.65 -25.91 -11.57
C GLU A 136 1.94 -25.26 -12.92
N GLN A 137 2.78 -25.91 -13.74
CA GLN A 137 2.92 -25.57 -15.14
C GLN A 137 1.63 -25.93 -15.88
N SER A 138 0.88 -24.91 -16.35
CA SER A 138 -0.44 -25.11 -16.93
C SER A 138 -0.88 -23.94 -17.80
N ILE A 139 -1.71 -24.24 -18.80
CA ILE A 139 -2.44 -23.26 -19.63
C ILE A 139 -3.96 -23.25 -19.35
N GLY A 140 -4.42 -24.04 -18.37
CA GLY A 140 -5.84 -24.14 -18.04
C GLY A 140 -6.36 -22.88 -17.31
N VAL A 141 -7.60 -22.45 -17.64
CA VAL A 141 -8.30 -21.37 -16.94
C VAL A 141 -9.17 -21.97 -15.85
N THR A 142 -8.54 -22.35 -14.73
CA THR A 142 -9.19 -22.95 -13.56
C THR A 142 -8.60 -22.35 -12.28
N PHE A 143 -9.16 -22.69 -11.11
CA PHE A 143 -8.50 -22.39 -9.83
C PHE A 143 -7.14 -23.08 -9.73
N PRO A 144 -6.21 -22.57 -8.87
CA PRO A 144 -4.87 -23.11 -8.76
C PRO A 144 -4.90 -24.56 -8.23
N ASN A 145 -4.07 -25.42 -8.81
CA ASN A 145 -3.92 -26.81 -8.37
C ASN A 145 -2.76 -26.99 -7.39
N LEU A 146 -1.76 -26.11 -7.48
CA LEU A 146 -0.57 -26.17 -6.62
C LEU A 146 -0.29 -24.78 -5.99
N PRO A 147 -1.23 -24.28 -5.15
CA PRO A 147 -1.13 -22.94 -4.58
C PRO A 147 -0.01 -22.86 -3.55
N SER A 148 0.80 -21.78 -3.65
CA SER A 148 1.87 -21.48 -2.71
C SER A 148 1.85 -20.02 -2.26
N ILE A 149 2.46 -19.74 -1.09
CA ILE A 149 2.82 -18.41 -0.61
C ILE A 149 4.32 -18.27 -0.74
N HIS A 150 4.75 -17.17 -1.34
CA HIS A 150 6.13 -16.72 -1.32
C HIS A 150 6.26 -15.45 -0.49
N ALA A 151 7.43 -15.22 0.09
CA ALA A 151 7.73 -13.95 0.73
C ALA A 151 9.21 -13.60 0.60
N MET A 152 9.47 -12.31 0.35
CA MET A 152 10.81 -11.74 0.37
C MET A 152 10.84 -10.47 1.20
N ALA A 153 11.91 -10.28 1.94
CA ALA A 153 12.21 -9.03 2.61
C ALA A 153 13.21 -8.21 1.78
N CYS A 154 13.04 -6.90 1.81
CA CYS A 154 14.03 -5.98 1.28
C CYS A 154 14.18 -4.77 2.21
N ARG A 155 15.31 -4.09 2.08
CA ARG A 155 15.60 -2.79 2.66
C ARG A 155 15.35 -1.73 1.58
N TYR A 156 14.72 -0.61 1.95
CA TYR A 156 14.55 0.53 1.04
C TYR A 156 14.39 1.84 1.82
N ASP A 157 14.82 2.95 1.21
CA ASP A 157 14.81 4.25 1.86
C ASP A 157 13.64 5.14 1.42
N GLN A 158 13.26 5.09 0.14
CA GLN A 158 12.18 5.91 -0.42
C GLN A 158 11.33 5.13 -1.41
N TYR A 159 10.02 5.37 -1.36
CA TYR A 159 9.06 4.81 -2.32
C TYR A 159 8.55 5.84 -3.32
N LEU A 160 7.99 6.93 -2.86
CA LEU A 160 7.70 8.10 -3.67
C LEU A 160 8.73 9.17 -3.32
N GLY A 161 9.32 9.77 -4.34
CA GLY A 161 10.06 11.00 -4.12
C GLY A 161 9.13 12.01 -3.44
N GLU A 162 9.49 12.49 -2.27
CA GLU A 162 8.75 13.58 -1.63
C GLU A 162 9.45 14.90 -1.93
N PRO A 163 8.68 15.86 -2.32
CA PRO A 163 7.25 15.92 -2.69
C PRO A 163 6.98 15.43 -4.13
N PHE A 164 5.73 15.12 -4.46
CA PHE A 164 5.37 14.58 -5.78
C PHE A 164 4.35 15.45 -6.52
N CYS A 165 4.33 15.33 -7.86
CA CYS A 165 3.28 15.88 -8.72
C CYS A 165 2.24 14.80 -9.01
N GLY A 166 0.97 15.10 -8.73
CA GLY A 166 -0.18 14.23 -8.98
C GLY A 166 -1.14 14.82 -10.00
N VAL A 167 -1.71 13.97 -10.84
CA VAL A 167 -2.67 14.35 -11.89
C VAL A 167 -3.95 13.54 -11.73
N VAL A 168 -5.12 14.19 -11.81
CA VAL A 168 -6.40 13.49 -11.88
C VAL A 168 -6.56 12.88 -13.27
N ILE A 169 -6.87 11.58 -13.35
CA ILE A 169 -7.08 10.85 -14.61
C ILE A 169 -8.52 10.36 -14.68
N PRO A 170 -9.44 11.09 -15.35
CA PRO A 170 -10.87 10.82 -15.29
C PRO A 170 -11.34 9.66 -16.14
N HIS A 171 -10.65 9.32 -17.23
CA HIS A 171 -11.08 8.30 -18.19
C HIS A 171 -10.59 6.89 -17.89
N MET A 172 -9.78 6.71 -16.85
CA MET A 172 -9.32 5.41 -16.39
C MET A 172 -9.89 5.07 -15.02
N VAL A 173 -10.18 3.80 -14.80
CA VAL A 173 -10.59 3.26 -13.51
C VAL A 173 -9.50 2.32 -13.01
N ARG A 174 -9.07 2.46 -11.75
CA ARG A 174 -7.96 1.67 -11.21
C ARG A 174 -8.28 0.19 -11.11
N ALA A 175 -9.47 -0.14 -10.67
CA ALA A 175 -9.87 -1.52 -10.39
C ALA A 175 -11.16 -1.90 -11.11
N LEU A 176 -11.34 -3.21 -11.32
CA LEU A 176 -12.54 -3.74 -11.95
C LEU A 176 -13.75 -3.59 -11.00
N GLY A 177 -14.53 -2.51 -11.19
CA GLY A 177 -15.64 -2.14 -10.32
C GLY A 177 -16.77 -3.14 -10.28
N VAL A 178 -17.13 -3.74 -11.42
CA VAL A 178 -18.27 -4.67 -11.55
C VAL A 178 -18.17 -5.86 -10.60
N ASN A 179 -16.99 -6.45 -10.45
CA ASN A 179 -16.73 -7.56 -9.55
C ASN A 179 -16.09 -7.13 -8.22
N LYS A 180 -16.01 -5.83 -7.98
CA LYS A 180 -15.58 -5.28 -6.71
C LYS A 180 -14.20 -5.77 -6.26
N THR A 181 -13.21 -5.74 -7.16
CA THR A 181 -11.84 -6.21 -6.85
C THR A 181 -10.93 -5.13 -6.27
N GLY A 182 -11.35 -3.85 -6.26
CA GLY A 182 -10.55 -2.74 -5.77
C GLY A 182 -10.15 -2.86 -4.31
N TRP A 183 -11.00 -3.46 -3.47
CA TRP A 183 -10.73 -3.72 -2.05
C TRP A 183 -9.76 -4.87 -1.80
N LEU A 184 -9.34 -5.60 -2.85
CA LEU A 184 -8.38 -6.68 -2.80
C LEU A 184 -7.03 -6.23 -3.36
N LYS A 185 -5.94 -6.72 -2.77
CA LYS A 185 -4.58 -6.41 -3.25
C LYS A 185 -4.14 -7.45 -4.28
N LEU A 186 -4.68 -7.30 -5.49
CA LEU A 186 -4.46 -8.20 -6.62
C LEU A 186 -3.53 -7.56 -7.66
N GLY A 187 -2.65 -8.36 -8.26
CA GLY A 187 -1.74 -7.91 -9.31
C GLY A 187 -2.45 -7.29 -10.50
N ILE A 188 -3.59 -7.84 -10.89
CA ILE A 188 -4.38 -7.36 -12.04
C ILE A 188 -4.80 -5.89 -11.93
N ASN A 189 -5.01 -5.36 -10.73
CA ASN A 189 -5.40 -3.96 -10.52
C ASN A 189 -4.27 -2.96 -10.82
N TYR A 190 -3.00 -3.41 -10.91
CA TYR A 190 -1.85 -2.51 -11.00
C TYR A 190 -1.44 -2.12 -12.43
N LEU A 191 -1.93 -2.83 -13.46
CA LEU A 191 -1.71 -2.44 -14.83
C LEU A 191 -2.28 -1.04 -15.12
N MET A 192 -3.49 -0.77 -14.63
CA MET A 192 -4.14 0.54 -14.80
C MET A 192 -3.40 1.64 -14.06
N SER A 193 -2.78 1.35 -12.91
CA SER A 193 -1.91 2.30 -12.20
C SER A 193 -0.73 2.75 -13.08
N VAL A 194 -0.06 1.81 -13.74
CA VAL A 194 1.08 2.11 -14.63
C VAL A 194 0.62 2.93 -15.84
N LYS A 195 -0.50 2.55 -16.46
CA LYS A 195 -1.06 3.28 -17.61
C LYS A 195 -1.49 4.70 -17.25
N ALA A 196 -2.10 4.88 -16.09
CA ALA A 196 -2.54 6.21 -15.64
C ALA A 196 -1.35 7.12 -15.32
N ILE A 197 -0.25 6.60 -14.78
CA ILE A 197 0.98 7.39 -14.60
C ILE A 197 1.60 7.79 -15.94
N ASP A 198 1.59 6.91 -16.93
CA ASP A 198 2.07 7.23 -18.28
C ASP A 198 1.25 8.35 -18.90
N GLU A 199 -0.08 8.28 -18.78
CA GLU A 199 -0.98 9.34 -19.23
C GLU A 199 -0.76 10.66 -18.46
N ALA A 200 -0.61 10.58 -17.13
CA ALA A 200 -0.32 11.76 -16.31
C ALA A 200 0.97 12.49 -16.77
N LYS A 201 1.98 11.74 -17.20
CA LYS A 201 3.23 12.31 -17.74
C LYS A 201 3.07 12.99 -19.10
N ARG A 202 2.07 12.61 -19.88
CA ARG A 202 1.74 13.31 -21.13
C ARG A 202 1.09 14.66 -20.87
N ILE A 203 0.34 14.77 -19.75
CA ILE A 203 -0.29 16.01 -19.30
C ILE A 203 0.75 16.94 -18.66
N THR A 204 1.60 16.40 -17.79
CA THR A 204 2.70 17.13 -17.16
C THR A 204 3.89 16.18 -16.92
N PRO A 205 5.07 16.46 -17.52
CA PRO A 205 6.20 15.53 -17.51
C PRO A 205 6.75 15.17 -16.12
N ASP A 206 6.53 16.03 -15.12
CA ASP A 206 6.94 15.85 -13.73
C ASP A 206 5.94 15.00 -12.91
N ALA A 207 4.85 14.50 -13.52
CA ALA A 207 3.89 13.65 -12.84
C ALA A 207 4.53 12.37 -12.32
N ALA A 208 4.25 12.05 -11.06
CA ALA A 208 4.72 10.85 -10.38
C ALA A 208 3.58 9.99 -9.82
N ALA A 209 2.34 10.51 -9.79
CA ALA A 209 1.16 9.81 -9.32
C ALA A 209 -0.08 10.19 -10.13
N ALA A 210 -1.02 9.25 -10.26
CA ALA A 210 -2.32 9.44 -10.87
C ALA A 210 -3.43 9.30 -9.81
N LEU A 211 -4.38 10.23 -9.77
CA LEU A 211 -5.55 10.20 -8.90
C LEU A 211 -6.75 9.72 -9.71
N PHE A 212 -7.38 8.64 -9.26
CA PHE A 212 -8.52 8.03 -9.95
C PHE A 212 -9.86 8.55 -9.43
N LEU A 213 -10.83 8.56 -10.32
CA LEU A 213 -12.25 8.71 -10.01
C LEU A 213 -12.93 7.33 -10.02
N ASP A 214 -14.20 7.31 -9.60
CA ASP A 214 -15.04 6.11 -9.60
C ASP A 214 -15.28 5.53 -11.02
N ASP A 215 -15.99 4.42 -11.07
CA ASP A 215 -16.31 3.70 -12.30
C ASP A 215 -17.56 4.23 -13.03
N GLN A 216 -18.16 5.34 -12.57
CA GLN A 216 -19.37 5.93 -13.14
C GLN A 216 -19.03 6.86 -14.31
N THR A 217 -18.29 6.34 -15.30
CA THR A 217 -17.73 7.12 -16.41
C THR A 217 -18.75 7.81 -17.32
N VAL A 218 -20.03 7.44 -17.22
CA VAL A 218 -21.15 8.07 -17.97
C VAL A 218 -21.70 9.31 -17.26
N ARG A 219 -21.34 9.54 -15.98
CA ARG A 219 -21.76 10.73 -15.26
C ARG A 219 -20.90 11.94 -15.65
N PRO A 220 -21.42 13.18 -15.48
CA PRO A 220 -20.59 14.37 -15.53
C PRO A 220 -19.38 14.23 -14.60
N ILE A 221 -18.21 14.67 -15.04
CA ILE A 221 -16.95 14.50 -14.27
C ILE A 221 -17.06 15.12 -12.90
N GLU A 222 -17.80 16.22 -12.75
CA GLU A 222 -17.99 16.93 -11.48
C GLU A 222 -18.74 16.12 -10.43
N GLU A 223 -19.60 15.19 -10.86
CA GLU A 223 -20.38 14.30 -10.00
C GLU A 223 -19.64 13.03 -9.59
N ARG A 224 -18.54 12.74 -10.25
CA ARG A 224 -17.76 11.53 -10.01
C ARG A 224 -16.96 11.64 -8.71
N GLU A 225 -16.93 10.55 -7.96
CA GLU A 225 -16.22 10.49 -6.68
C GLU A 225 -14.74 10.18 -6.89
N ILE A 226 -13.91 10.86 -6.11
CA ILE A 226 -12.49 10.53 -6.01
C ILE A 226 -12.36 9.20 -5.25
N THR A 227 -11.48 8.33 -5.73
CA THR A 227 -11.22 7.04 -5.09
C THR A 227 -9.87 7.01 -4.39
N GLU A 228 -8.79 6.79 -5.11
CA GLU A 228 -7.45 6.70 -4.54
C GLU A 228 -6.37 7.07 -5.57
N TRP A 229 -5.13 7.25 -5.12
CA TRP A 229 -3.99 7.32 -5.99
C TRP A 229 -3.68 5.95 -6.63
N ASP A 230 -2.86 5.94 -7.63
CA ASP A 230 -2.43 4.73 -8.36
C ASP A 230 -1.90 3.61 -7.45
N SER A 231 -1.27 3.95 -6.33
CA SER A 231 -0.63 2.98 -5.43
C SER A 231 -0.91 3.18 -3.94
N SER A 232 -1.78 4.16 -3.58
CA SER A 232 -2.04 4.56 -2.20
C SER A 232 -3.38 5.25 -2.05
N CYS A 233 -3.90 5.34 -0.81
CA CYS A 233 -5.08 6.14 -0.53
C CYS A 233 -4.75 7.64 -0.51
N CYS A 234 -5.78 8.48 -0.53
CA CYS A 234 -5.64 9.93 -0.51
C CYS A 234 -6.29 10.56 0.72
N LEU A 235 -5.73 11.68 1.16
CA LEU A 235 -6.30 12.61 2.13
C LEU A 235 -6.32 14.02 1.54
N PHE A 236 -7.34 14.81 1.90
CA PHE A 236 -7.46 16.21 1.52
C PHE A 236 -7.62 17.07 2.77
N ALA A 237 -6.67 17.97 3.00
CA ALA A 237 -6.72 18.93 4.09
C ALA A 237 -7.36 20.25 3.61
N LEU A 238 -8.35 20.74 4.34
CA LEU A 238 -9.15 21.92 3.98
C LEU A 238 -8.84 23.09 4.91
N LYS A 239 -9.03 24.33 4.43
CA LYS A 239 -8.78 25.55 5.21
C LYS A 239 -9.65 25.71 6.45
N ASP A 240 -10.79 25.04 6.50
CA ASP A 240 -11.65 25.01 7.68
C ASP A 240 -11.13 24.13 8.83
N GLY A 241 -9.94 23.52 8.67
CA GLY A 241 -9.32 22.64 9.64
C GLY A 241 -9.72 21.16 9.50
N THR A 242 -10.58 20.84 8.53
CA THR A 242 -11.03 19.46 8.28
C THR A 242 -10.04 18.70 7.40
N VAL A 243 -9.82 17.42 7.71
CA VAL A 243 -9.16 16.46 6.82
C VAL A 243 -10.21 15.48 6.32
N VAL A 244 -10.41 15.42 5.00
CA VAL A 244 -11.29 14.44 4.36
C VAL A 244 -10.51 13.17 4.05
N LYS A 245 -10.99 12.06 4.56
CA LYS A 245 -10.59 10.69 4.22
C LYS A 245 -11.68 10.07 3.36
N ILE A 246 -11.30 9.54 2.21
CA ILE A 246 -12.26 8.84 1.36
C ILE A 246 -12.69 7.53 2.02
N PRO A 247 -14.01 7.21 2.05
CA PRO A 247 -14.51 5.98 2.65
C PRO A 247 -14.01 4.74 1.92
N GLU A 248 -13.93 3.63 2.62
CA GLU A 248 -13.69 2.33 2.00
C GLU A 248 -14.85 1.98 1.05
N SER A 249 -14.51 1.47 -0.12
CA SER A 249 -15.49 1.08 -1.14
C SER A 249 -14.96 -0.11 -1.94
N PRO A 250 -15.79 -0.74 -2.77
CA PRO A 250 -15.34 -1.81 -3.67
C PRO A 250 -14.26 -1.40 -4.67
N LEU A 251 -14.04 -0.10 -4.88
CA LEU A 251 -13.02 0.46 -5.78
C LEU A 251 -11.72 0.83 -5.08
N ILE A 252 -11.70 0.85 -3.73
CA ILE A 252 -10.60 1.38 -2.92
C ILE A 252 -10.00 0.28 -2.05
N LEU A 253 -8.67 0.18 -2.04
CA LEU A 253 -7.98 -0.76 -1.17
C LEU A 253 -8.07 -0.30 0.30
N PRO A 254 -8.62 -1.11 1.24
CA PRO A 254 -8.64 -0.79 2.66
C PRO A 254 -7.21 -0.68 3.20
N SER A 255 -6.72 0.54 3.36
CA SER A 255 -5.33 0.80 3.75
C SER A 255 -5.18 0.79 5.26
N VAL A 256 -4.32 -0.08 5.76
CA VAL A 256 -3.93 -0.14 7.19
C VAL A 256 -3.26 1.17 7.62
N THR A 257 -2.46 1.77 6.74
CA THR A 257 -1.74 3.01 7.04
C THR A 257 -2.67 4.22 7.18
N ILE A 258 -3.69 4.35 6.29
CA ILE A 258 -4.62 5.50 6.36
C ILE A 258 -5.52 5.41 7.60
N GLN A 259 -5.90 4.20 8.02
CA GLN A 259 -6.64 4.01 9.27
C GLN A 259 -5.81 4.47 10.47
N GLY A 260 -4.54 4.07 10.54
CA GLY A 260 -3.63 4.53 11.60
C GLY A 260 -3.38 6.03 11.54
N MET A 261 -3.21 6.60 10.35
CA MET A 261 -3.03 8.05 10.16
C MET A 261 -4.26 8.84 10.62
N ALA A 262 -5.46 8.35 10.32
CA ALA A 262 -6.71 8.99 10.79
C ALA A 262 -6.82 8.98 12.32
N ILE A 263 -6.40 7.88 12.99
CA ILE A 263 -6.34 7.81 14.45
C ILE A 263 -5.38 8.87 15.01
N ILE A 264 -4.17 8.96 14.44
CA ILE A 264 -3.16 9.93 14.87
C ILE A 264 -3.65 11.37 14.70
N LEU A 265 -4.22 11.70 13.54
CA LEU A 265 -4.75 13.04 13.28
C LEU A 265 -5.87 13.42 14.24
N LYS A 266 -6.81 12.50 14.53
CA LYS A 266 -7.85 12.71 15.55
C LYS A 266 -7.25 12.93 16.93
N GLY A 267 -6.24 12.15 17.31
CA GLY A 267 -5.49 12.33 18.57
C GLY A 267 -4.76 13.67 18.67
N MET A 268 -4.41 14.29 17.54
CA MET A 268 -3.85 15.65 17.47
C MET A 268 -4.92 16.75 17.42
N GLY A 269 -6.21 16.43 17.60
CA GLY A 269 -7.31 17.39 17.60
C GLY A 269 -7.79 17.78 16.19
N VAL A 270 -7.38 17.07 15.14
CA VAL A 270 -7.85 17.36 13.77
C VAL A 270 -9.23 16.72 13.56
N LYS A 271 -10.16 17.49 13.00
CA LYS A 271 -11.44 16.97 12.53
C LYS A 271 -11.22 16.12 11.28
N VAL A 272 -11.28 14.80 11.42
CA VAL A 272 -11.19 13.86 10.28
C VAL A 272 -12.60 13.40 9.90
N GLU A 273 -13.04 13.79 8.71
CA GLU A 273 -14.30 13.37 8.11
C GLU A 273 -14.08 12.23 7.13
N GLU A 274 -14.76 11.12 7.34
CA GLU A 274 -14.82 10.02 6.39
C GLU A 274 -16.10 10.16 5.56
N ARG A 275 -15.95 10.66 4.34
CA ARG A 275 -17.06 10.92 3.43
C ARG A 275 -16.65 10.88 1.97
N PRO A 276 -17.59 10.67 1.03
CA PRO A 276 -17.36 10.90 -0.38
C PRO A 276 -16.84 12.33 -0.64
N PHE A 277 -16.00 12.45 -1.66
CA PHE A 277 -15.41 13.70 -2.10
C PHE A 277 -15.42 13.71 -3.62
N THR A 278 -16.27 14.53 -4.24
CA THR A 278 -16.41 14.54 -5.69
C THR A 278 -15.31 15.35 -6.36
N TYR A 279 -15.06 15.06 -7.63
CA TYR A 279 -14.17 15.87 -8.46
C TYR A 279 -14.60 17.34 -8.50
N GLY A 280 -15.92 17.59 -8.63
CA GLY A 280 -16.47 18.95 -8.63
C GLY A 280 -16.24 19.70 -7.33
N GLU A 281 -16.36 19.01 -6.17
CA GLU A 281 -16.01 19.61 -4.88
C GLU A 281 -14.52 19.96 -4.82
N LEU A 282 -13.64 19.03 -5.23
CA LEU A 282 -12.20 19.27 -5.28
C LEU A 282 -11.87 20.48 -6.17
N LEU A 283 -12.41 20.51 -7.40
CA LEU A 283 -12.17 21.59 -8.36
C LEU A 283 -12.63 22.94 -7.81
N ARG A 284 -13.81 23.00 -7.21
CA ARG A 284 -14.34 24.22 -6.57
C ARG A 284 -13.43 24.69 -5.44
N ARG A 285 -13.03 23.79 -4.54
CA ARG A 285 -12.14 24.13 -3.42
C ARG A 285 -10.76 24.58 -3.86
N VAL A 286 -10.21 23.98 -4.91
CA VAL A 286 -8.93 24.42 -5.50
C VAL A 286 -9.08 25.83 -6.07
N LYS A 287 -10.13 26.11 -6.86
CA LYS A 287 -10.39 27.43 -7.44
C LYS A 287 -10.66 28.50 -6.39
N ALA A 288 -11.29 28.15 -5.28
CA ALA A 288 -11.55 29.06 -4.16
C ALA A 288 -10.34 29.22 -3.22
N GLY A 289 -9.25 28.47 -3.43
CA GLY A 289 -8.10 28.47 -2.53
C GLY A 289 -8.41 27.85 -1.15
N GLU A 290 -9.39 26.97 -1.07
CA GLU A 290 -9.85 26.30 0.18
C GLU A 290 -9.16 24.96 0.45
N LEU A 291 -8.38 24.44 -0.49
CA LEU A 291 -7.56 23.25 -0.29
C LEU A 291 -6.20 23.66 0.31
N VAL A 292 -5.85 23.09 1.45
CA VAL A 292 -4.52 23.26 2.07
C VAL A 292 -3.51 22.31 1.45
N ALA A 293 -3.86 21.02 1.38
CA ALA A 293 -3.00 19.99 0.82
C ALA A 293 -3.77 18.76 0.36
N ALA A 294 -3.26 18.10 -0.66
CA ALA A 294 -3.55 16.71 -0.96
C ALA A 294 -2.35 15.84 -0.54
N ALA A 295 -2.62 14.64 -0.06
CA ALA A 295 -1.58 13.71 0.37
C ALA A 295 -1.87 12.28 -0.08
N SER A 296 -0.80 11.53 -0.31
CA SER A 296 -0.80 10.09 -0.55
C SER A 296 -0.49 9.38 0.76
N VAL A 297 -1.28 8.35 1.11
CA VAL A 297 -1.11 7.58 2.35
C VAL A 297 -1.04 6.10 2.04
N GLY A 298 0.09 5.47 2.34
CA GLY A 298 0.31 4.05 2.08
C GLY A 298 1.52 3.50 2.84
N THR A 299 1.68 2.18 2.85
CA THR A 299 2.72 1.48 3.63
C THR A 299 4.12 1.99 3.32
N ALA A 300 4.41 2.26 2.05
CA ALA A 300 5.77 2.60 1.62
C ALA A 300 6.19 4.02 2.01
N GLY A 301 5.32 5.02 1.82
CA GLY A 301 5.63 6.43 2.08
C GLY A 301 5.03 6.98 3.39
N ILE A 302 4.14 6.23 4.03
CA ILE A 302 3.31 6.60 5.16
C ILE A 302 2.37 7.76 4.80
N LEU A 303 2.86 8.98 4.77
CA LEU A 303 2.15 10.17 4.29
C LEU A 303 3.11 11.00 3.46
N ASN A 304 2.86 11.07 2.16
CA ASN A 304 3.63 11.90 1.21
C ASN A 304 2.78 13.07 0.73
N ARG A 305 3.40 14.23 0.64
CA ARG A 305 2.73 15.47 0.22
C ARG A 305 2.64 15.55 -1.31
N CYS A 306 1.47 15.90 -1.82
CA CYS A 306 1.34 16.32 -3.20
C CYS A 306 1.81 17.77 -3.33
N GLN A 307 2.95 17.99 -3.97
CA GLN A 307 3.52 19.31 -4.17
C GLN A 307 2.79 20.10 -5.28
N LYS A 308 2.27 19.37 -6.26
CA LYS A 308 1.51 19.93 -7.36
C LYS A 308 0.39 18.95 -7.72
N LEU A 309 -0.84 19.37 -7.53
CA LEU A 309 -2.01 18.63 -7.99
C LEU A 309 -2.56 19.28 -9.25
N VAL A 310 -2.68 18.51 -10.32
CA VAL A 310 -3.19 18.96 -11.61
C VAL A 310 -4.59 18.38 -11.83
N LEU A 311 -5.57 19.23 -12.07
CA LEU A 311 -6.93 18.88 -12.39
C LEU A 311 -7.19 19.10 -13.88
N VAL A 312 -7.84 18.14 -14.53
CA VAL A 312 -8.12 18.17 -15.96
C VAL A 312 -9.61 17.97 -16.25
N ASP A 313 -10.07 18.40 -17.42
CA ASP A 313 -11.39 18.07 -17.94
C ASP A 313 -11.41 16.69 -18.62
N ASN A 314 -12.54 16.35 -19.24
CA ASN A 314 -12.69 15.09 -19.99
C ASN A 314 -11.79 14.99 -21.24
N ASP A 315 -11.33 16.13 -21.78
CA ASP A 315 -10.40 16.19 -22.91
C ASP A 315 -8.93 16.20 -22.44
N LEU A 316 -8.68 15.98 -21.15
CA LEU A 316 -7.35 16.03 -20.48
C LEU A 316 -6.68 17.42 -20.52
N LYS A 317 -7.45 18.48 -20.76
CA LYS A 317 -6.95 19.86 -20.66
C LYS A 317 -6.90 20.28 -19.19
N ILE A 318 -5.83 20.93 -18.80
CA ILE A 318 -5.65 21.43 -17.44
C ILE A 318 -6.67 22.53 -17.15
N VAL A 319 -7.52 22.34 -16.14
CA VAL A 319 -8.55 23.31 -15.72
C VAL A 319 -8.23 23.99 -14.39
N ALA A 320 -7.34 23.41 -13.59
CA ALA A 320 -6.79 24.00 -12.37
C ALA A 320 -5.51 23.28 -11.95
N THR A 321 -4.69 24.00 -11.18
CA THR A 321 -3.55 23.43 -10.45
C THR A 321 -3.58 23.89 -9.00
N HIS A 322 -3.09 23.05 -8.10
CA HIS A 322 -2.96 23.39 -6.68
C HIS A 322 -1.54 23.09 -6.21
N ALA A 323 -0.98 24.01 -5.47
CA ALA A 323 0.21 23.81 -4.65
C ALA A 323 -0.19 23.89 -3.17
N PRO A 324 0.43 23.09 -2.28
CA PRO A 324 0.07 23.09 -0.87
C PRO A 324 0.29 24.45 -0.21
N ASP A 325 -0.62 24.85 0.68
CA ASP A 325 -0.46 26.01 1.55
C ASP A 325 0.42 25.62 2.75
N GLU A 326 1.73 25.70 2.56
CA GLU A 326 2.72 25.33 3.58
C GLU A 326 2.69 26.22 4.82
N GLY A 327 2.13 27.42 4.73
CA GLY A 327 1.96 28.36 5.84
C GLY A 327 0.77 28.01 6.75
N HIS A 328 -0.14 27.15 6.29
CA HIS A 328 -1.34 26.82 7.06
C HIS A 328 -1.00 25.84 8.22
N PRO A 329 -1.54 26.04 9.45
CA PRO A 329 -1.24 25.18 10.60
C PRO A 329 -1.52 23.68 10.37
N LEU A 330 -2.57 23.37 9.59
CA LEU A 330 -2.94 22.00 9.27
C LEU A 330 -1.86 21.28 8.43
N PHE A 331 -1.14 22.02 7.57
CA PHE A 331 0.00 21.46 6.81
C PHE A 331 1.13 20.99 7.75
N ALA A 332 1.49 21.82 8.75
CA ALA A 332 2.45 21.44 9.77
C ALA A 332 1.98 20.25 10.61
N THR A 333 0.65 20.16 10.85
CA THR A 333 0.07 19.03 11.59
C THR A 333 0.16 17.72 10.79
N LEU A 334 -0.07 17.72 9.47
CA LEU A 334 0.14 16.53 8.62
C LEU A 334 1.59 16.04 8.69
N ARG A 335 2.56 16.95 8.69
CA ARG A 335 3.98 16.60 8.82
C ARG A 335 4.27 15.95 10.19
N ARG A 336 3.77 16.57 11.29
CA ARG A 336 3.93 16.00 12.63
C ARG A 336 3.25 14.63 12.77
N ALA A 337 2.10 14.43 12.14
CA ALA A 337 1.41 13.14 12.15
C ALA A 337 2.23 12.03 11.47
N ARG A 338 2.92 12.36 10.35
CA ARG A 338 3.87 11.46 9.71
C ARG A 338 5.05 11.13 10.61
N GLU A 339 5.65 12.14 11.23
CA GLU A 339 6.78 11.97 12.18
C GLU A 339 6.36 11.11 13.37
N PHE A 340 5.18 11.36 13.94
CA PHE A 340 4.65 10.57 15.05
C PHE A 340 4.40 9.10 14.65
N TYR A 341 3.96 8.82 13.42
CA TYR A 341 3.82 7.45 12.93
C TYR A 341 5.18 6.72 12.90
N TRP A 342 6.24 7.41 12.52
CA TRP A 342 7.61 6.90 12.58
C TRP A 342 8.11 6.71 14.01
N ASP A 343 7.77 7.61 14.91
CA ASP A 343 8.17 7.55 16.32
C ASP A 343 7.56 6.33 17.02
N ILE A 344 6.35 5.92 16.62
CA ILE A 344 5.76 4.66 17.11
C ILE A 344 6.63 3.46 16.69
N TYR A 345 7.01 3.36 15.42
CA TYR A 345 7.88 2.27 14.93
C TYR A 345 9.23 2.24 15.65
N ARG A 346 9.78 3.42 15.99
CA ARG A 346 11.07 3.58 16.67
C ARG A 346 10.96 3.55 18.19
N GLU A 347 9.76 3.31 18.72
CA GLU A 347 9.44 3.35 20.17
C GLU A 347 9.77 4.67 20.86
N LYS A 348 9.80 5.76 20.13
CA LYS A 348 9.89 7.11 20.69
C LYS A 348 8.53 7.63 21.17
N ALA A 349 7.44 7.02 20.70
CA ALA A 349 6.08 7.30 21.12
C ALA A 349 5.29 5.99 21.29
N ALA A 350 4.37 5.98 22.24
CA ALA A 350 3.43 4.87 22.39
C ALA A 350 2.39 4.88 21.27
N PRO A 351 1.95 3.71 20.78
CA PRO A 351 0.85 3.64 19.83
C PRO A 351 -0.44 4.16 20.49
N PRO A 352 -1.22 5.00 19.80
CA PRO A 352 -2.55 5.41 20.25
C PRO A 352 -3.51 4.23 20.36
N GLU A 353 -4.61 4.40 21.09
CA GLU A 353 -5.69 3.42 21.11
C GLU A 353 -6.16 3.09 19.69
N GLY A 354 -6.37 1.80 19.39
CA GLY A 354 -6.71 1.29 18.06
C GLY A 354 -5.50 1.02 17.14
N MET A 355 -4.29 1.28 17.62
CA MET A 355 -3.04 0.88 16.95
C MET A 355 -2.24 -0.07 17.84
N THR A 356 -1.57 -1.04 17.24
CA THR A 356 -0.78 -2.05 17.96
C THR A 356 0.61 -2.17 17.35
N LEU A 357 1.63 -2.02 18.17
CA LEU A 357 3.02 -2.32 17.81
C LEU A 357 3.36 -3.73 18.28
N TYR A 358 3.58 -4.62 17.31
CA TYR A 358 4.02 -6.00 17.54
C TYR A 358 5.54 -6.05 17.60
N ARG A 359 6.07 -6.80 18.56
CA ARG A 359 7.51 -6.97 18.80
C ARG A 359 7.85 -8.45 18.83
N TYR A 360 8.92 -8.82 18.13
CA TYR A 360 9.39 -10.20 18.06
C TYR A 360 10.90 -10.23 18.31
N ALA A 361 11.31 -10.92 19.36
CA ALA A 361 12.72 -11.24 19.59
C ALA A 361 13.22 -12.28 18.58
N LEU A 362 14.44 -12.07 18.05
CA LEU A 362 15.11 -12.93 17.07
C LEU A 362 16.39 -13.55 17.64
#